data_436b17c7b5b4e61f1b503566c3f97b0a
#
_entry.id   436b17c7b5b4e61f1b503566c3f97b0a
#
_cell.length_a   1.000
_cell.length_b   1.000
_cell.length_c   1.000
_cell.angle_alpha   90.00
_cell.angle_beta   90.00
_cell.angle_gamma   90.00
#
_symmetry.space_group_name_H-M   'P 1'
#
loop_
_entity.id
_entity.type
_entity.pdbx_description
1 polymer ?
#
loop_
_entity_poly.entity_id
_entity_poly.type
_entity_poly.pdbx_seq_one_letter_code
_entity_poly.pdbx_strand_id
1 'polypeptide(L)'
;MRKRYIAFVFGLVALLMYLALDTISPSKQQTPQASLEPDFIIQGLQAEYFSNEGQLNQQIDAEAARHIPESDQTLFEKPSVIIRKGTEPEWGMRAEQGLLKTDKLLSLSGTVLIVPFSDDKPAYTLSTESLDIDLRKEIAETADLVLIEGPGTNLQAVGMQLLLQEERATFLSEVRGRHDPKASSLVQ
;
A
#
# COMPACT_ATOMS: atom_id res chain seq x y z
N MET A 1 -60.81 44.42 33.55
CA MET A 1 -60.63 43.00 33.25
C MET A 1 -59.73 42.74 32.05
N ARG A 2 -59.75 43.54 30.99
CA ARG A 2 -58.92 43.32 29.77
C ARG A 2 -57.39 43.27 29.96
N LYS A 3 -56.83 44.09 30.87
CA LYS A 3 -55.38 44.14 31.08
C LYS A 3 -54.78 42.86 31.70
N ARG A 4 -55.59 42.10 32.45
CA ARG A 4 -55.15 40.85 33.09
C ARG A 4 -55.04 39.69 32.09
N TYR A 5 -55.94 39.68 31.10
CA TYR A 5 -55.90 38.64 30.01
C TYR A 5 -54.71 38.88 29.07
N ILE A 6 -54.34 40.12 28.80
CA ILE A 6 -53.22 40.45 27.94
C ILE A 6 -51.91 39.96 28.61
N ALA A 7 -51.74 40.14 29.90
CA ALA A 7 -50.57 39.66 30.63
C ALA A 7 -50.48 38.14 30.65
N PHE A 8 -51.63 37.45 30.75
CA PHE A 8 -51.68 35.98 30.73
C PHE A 8 -51.33 35.41 29.35
N VAL A 9 -51.79 36.05 28.28
CA VAL A 9 -51.47 35.65 26.88
C VAL A 9 -50.00 35.86 26.59
N PHE A 10 -49.39 36.97 27.03
CA PHE A 10 -47.96 37.22 26.87
C PHE A 10 -47.11 36.22 27.66
N GLY A 11 -47.49 35.86 28.87
CA GLY A 11 -46.84 34.82 29.66
C GLY A 11 -46.89 33.44 29.00
N LEU A 12 -48.05 33.07 28.41
CA LEU A 12 -48.20 31.80 27.71
C LEU A 12 -47.38 31.74 26.44
N VAL A 13 -47.34 32.84 25.65
CA VAL A 13 -46.52 32.91 24.42
C VAL A 13 -45.01 32.87 24.78
N ALA A 14 -44.56 33.56 25.83
CA ALA A 14 -43.20 33.52 26.31
C ALA A 14 -42.79 32.08 26.76
N LEU A 15 -43.71 31.37 27.45
CA LEU A 15 -43.48 30.01 27.90
C LEU A 15 -43.41 29.05 26.71
N LEU A 16 -44.28 29.19 25.71
CA LEU A 16 -44.25 28.38 24.48
C LEU A 16 -43.01 28.66 23.66
N MET A 17 -42.57 29.90 23.59
CA MET A 17 -41.33 30.27 22.90
C MET A 17 -40.09 29.74 23.64
N TYR A 18 -40.07 29.73 24.97
CA TYR A 18 -39.00 29.11 25.77
C TYR A 18 -38.94 27.58 25.55
N LEU A 19 -40.08 26.89 25.55
CA LEU A 19 -40.15 25.46 25.27
C LEU A 19 -39.76 25.11 23.81
N ALA A 20 -40.02 26.00 22.85
CA ALA A 20 -39.61 25.84 21.47
C ALA A 20 -38.08 26.03 21.28
N LEU A 21 -37.47 26.89 22.07
CA LEU A 21 -36.00 27.10 22.03
C LEU A 21 -35.21 25.93 22.64
N ASP A 22 -35.79 25.23 23.62
CA ASP A 22 -35.13 24.02 24.19
C ASP A 22 -35.18 22.82 23.27
N THR A 23 -36.08 22.78 22.30
CA THR A 23 -36.16 21.69 21.29
C THR A 23 -35.23 21.92 20.10
N ILE A 24 -34.63 23.11 19.95
CA ILE A 24 -33.55 23.39 18.99
C ILE A 24 -32.20 23.21 19.69
N SER A 25 -31.99 22.06 20.28
CA SER A 25 -30.62 21.62 20.55
C SER A 25 -29.98 21.42 19.18
N PRO A 26 -28.90 22.14 18.83
CA PRO A 26 -28.18 21.79 17.63
C PRO A 26 -27.74 20.34 17.82
N SER A 27 -28.32 19.46 17.00
CA SER A 27 -27.79 18.12 16.84
C SER A 27 -26.30 18.35 16.70
N LYS A 28 -25.48 17.89 17.66
CA LYS A 28 -24.03 17.83 17.48
C LYS A 28 -23.86 17.08 16.16
N GLN A 29 -23.63 17.81 15.08
CA GLN A 29 -23.04 17.23 13.90
C GLN A 29 -21.79 16.54 14.44
N GLN A 30 -21.91 15.24 14.67
CA GLN A 30 -20.74 14.39 14.75
C GLN A 30 -20.00 14.71 13.46
N THR A 31 -18.95 15.51 13.57
CA THR A 31 -17.92 15.55 12.54
C THR A 31 -17.70 14.08 12.20
N PRO A 32 -17.83 13.64 10.94
CA PRO A 32 -17.54 12.27 10.61
C PRO A 32 -16.12 12.04 11.11
N GLN A 33 -15.99 11.34 12.23
CA GLN A 33 -14.72 10.83 12.67
C GLN A 33 -14.36 9.89 11.53
N ALA A 34 -13.32 10.21 10.77
CA ALA A 34 -12.86 9.37 9.69
C ALA A 34 -12.83 7.94 10.23
N SER A 35 -13.82 7.16 9.85
CA SER A 35 -13.95 5.80 10.31
C SER A 35 -12.90 5.03 9.54
N LEU A 36 -11.86 4.57 10.23
CA LEU A 36 -10.88 3.64 9.64
C LEU A 36 -11.49 2.25 9.44
N GLU A 37 -12.83 2.17 9.44
CA GLU A 37 -13.54 0.92 9.23
C GLU A 37 -13.49 0.55 7.75
N PRO A 38 -13.03 -0.66 7.44
CA PRO A 38 -13.03 -1.15 6.07
C PRO A 38 -14.46 -1.34 5.57
N ASP A 39 -14.74 -0.96 4.34
CA ASP A 39 -16.01 -1.24 3.68
C ASP A 39 -16.07 -2.67 3.12
N PHE A 40 -14.91 -3.27 2.86
CA PHE A 40 -14.82 -4.70 2.56
C PHE A 40 -13.52 -5.34 3.09
N ILE A 41 -13.61 -6.64 3.32
CA ILE A 41 -12.48 -7.51 3.69
C ILE A 41 -12.53 -8.74 2.79
N ILE A 42 -11.41 -9.04 2.14
CA ILE A 42 -11.23 -10.21 1.29
C ILE A 42 -10.24 -11.15 1.96
N GLN A 43 -10.55 -12.43 1.99
CA GLN A 43 -9.63 -13.50 2.41
C GLN A 43 -9.16 -14.24 1.17
N GLY A 44 -7.85 -14.47 1.06
CA GLY A 44 -7.26 -15.16 -0.09
C GLY A 44 -7.42 -14.34 -1.38
N LEU A 45 -6.98 -13.06 -1.34
CA LEU A 45 -7.05 -12.18 -2.51
C LEU A 45 -6.14 -12.70 -3.62
N GLN A 46 -6.67 -12.69 -4.85
CA GLN A 46 -5.91 -12.77 -6.10
C GLN A 46 -6.41 -11.63 -7.00
N ALA A 47 -5.55 -10.68 -7.29
CA ALA A 47 -5.85 -9.53 -8.13
C ALA A 47 -4.91 -9.52 -9.35
N GLU A 48 -5.48 -9.33 -10.52
CA GLU A 48 -4.77 -9.30 -11.80
C GLU A 48 -4.98 -7.94 -12.48
N TYR A 49 -3.89 -7.34 -12.92
CA TYR A 49 -3.90 -6.06 -13.62
C TYR A 49 -3.42 -6.24 -15.04
N PHE A 50 -4.23 -5.79 -15.98
CA PHE A 50 -3.98 -5.93 -17.41
C PHE A 50 -3.59 -4.58 -18.03
N SER A 51 -2.71 -4.62 -19.02
CA SER A 51 -2.38 -3.45 -19.84
C SER A 51 -3.56 -3.04 -20.71
N ASN A 52 -3.42 -1.88 -21.38
CA ASN A 52 -4.42 -1.42 -22.34
C ASN A 52 -4.56 -2.35 -23.55
N GLU A 53 -3.54 -3.15 -23.84
CA GLU A 53 -3.52 -4.18 -24.90
C GLU A 53 -4.11 -5.52 -24.41
N GLY A 54 -4.55 -5.61 -23.14
CA GLY A 54 -5.13 -6.82 -22.56
C GLY A 54 -4.11 -7.87 -22.12
N GLN A 55 -2.84 -7.50 -21.96
CA GLN A 55 -1.81 -8.39 -21.43
C GLN A 55 -1.77 -8.29 -19.91
N LEU A 56 -1.59 -9.41 -19.22
CA LEU A 56 -1.42 -9.47 -17.79
C LEU A 56 -0.05 -8.88 -17.41
N ASN A 57 -0.05 -7.70 -16.78
CA ASN A 57 1.17 -7.01 -16.38
C ASN A 57 1.57 -7.28 -14.93
N GLN A 58 0.60 -7.35 -14.04
CA GLN A 58 0.86 -7.46 -12.62
C GLN A 58 -0.16 -8.38 -11.96
N GLN A 59 0.29 -9.11 -10.97
CA GLN A 59 -0.55 -9.97 -10.13
C GLN A 59 -0.21 -9.68 -8.67
N ILE A 60 -1.22 -9.53 -7.84
CA ILE A 60 -1.09 -9.34 -6.39
C ILE A 60 -1.92 -10.41 -5.70
N ASP A 61 -1.25 -11.30 -4.98
CA ASP A 61 -1.88 -12.26 -4.09
C ASP A 61 -1.67 -11.82 -2.64
N ALA A 62 -2.65 -12.04 -1.75
CA ALA A 62 -2.50 -11.73 -0.33
C ALA A 62 -3.34 -12.67 0.54
N GLU A 63 -2.90 -12.95 1.77
CA GLU A 63 -3.70 -13.73 2.73
C GLU A 63 -5.01 -13.01 3.07
N ALA A 64 -4.94 -11.69 3.25
CA ALA A 64 -6.11 -10.84 3.42
C ALA A 64 -5.89 -9.46 2.82
N ALA A 65 -6.99 -8.81 2.44
CA ALA A 65 -7.02 -7.42 2.02
C ALA A 65 -8.18 -6.68 2.69
N ARG A 66 -7.95 -5.42 3.08
CA ARG A 66 -8.95 -4.53 3.69
C ARG A 66 -8.89 -3.19 2.98
N HIS A 67 -10.01 -2.73 2.48
CA HIS A 67 -10.11 -1.41 1.85
C HIS A 67 -10.72 -0.40 2.82
N ILE A 68 -10.13 0.80 2.85
CA ILE A 68 -10.55 1.92 3.69
C ILE A 68 -10.99 3.05 2.75
N PRO A 69 -12.31 3.27 2.57
CA PRO A 69 -12.83 4.19 1.56
C PRO A 69 -12.48 5.65 1.80
N GLU A 70 -12.40 6.09 3.07
CA GLU A 70 -12.08 7.49 3.39
C GLU A 70 -10.71 7.94 2.91
N SER A 71 -9.77 7.02 2.82
CA SER A 71 -8.38 7.29 2.39
C SER A 71 -8.04 6.69 1.03
N ASP A 72 -8.97 5.97 0.40
CA ASP A 72 -8.78 5.21 -0.84
C ASP A 72 -7.52 4.32 -0.76
N GLN A 73 -7.46 3.54 0.33
CA GLN A 73 -6.32 2.68 0.64
C GLN A 73 -6.75 1.23 0.79
N THR A 74 -5.93 0.32 0.27
CA THR A 74 -6.08 -1.11 0.51
C THR A 74 -4.86 -1.64 1.25
N LEU A 75 -5.08 -2.21 2.43
CA LEU A 75 -4.05 -2.89 3.21
C LEU A 75 -4.03 -4.37 2.85
N PHE A 76 -2.84 -4.93 2.65
CA PHE A 76 -2.62 -6.34 2.38
C PHE A 76 -1.84 -7.01 3.50
N GLU A 77 -2.24 -8.22 3.86
CA GLU A 77 -1.49 -9.11 4.75
C GLU A 77 -0.71 -10.13 3.92
N LYS A 78 0.59 -10.21 4.12
CA LYS A 78 1.54 -11.08 3.40
C LYS A 78 1.36 -11.04 1.88
N PRO A 79 1.51 -9.85 1.28
CA PRO A 79 1.37 -9.72 -0.16
C PRO A 79 2.51 -10.43 -0.90
N SER A 80 2.15 -11.02 -2.03
CA SER A 80 3.05 -11.53 -3.06
C SER A 80 2.72 -10.83 -4.37
N VAL A 81 3.69 -10.14 -4.94
CA VAL A 81 3.53 -9.33 -6.15
C VAL A 81 4.37 -9.94 -7.25
N ILE A 82 3.79 -10.14 -8.42
CA ILE A 82 4.49 -10.58 -9.63
C ILE A 82 4.34 -9.47 -10.67
N ILE A 83 5.46 -8.98 -11.18
CA ILE A 83 5.51 -8.07 -12.32
C ILE A 83 5.90 -8.88 -13.54
N ARG A 84 5.23 -8.62 -14.67
CA ARG A 84 5.42 -9.36 -15.92
C ARG A 84 5.88 -8.44 -17.04
N LYS A 85 6.61 -9.05 -17.99
CA LYS A 85 6.97 -8.46 -19.26
C LYS A 85 6.38 -9.32 -20.37
N GLY A 86 5.30 -8.85 -20.97
CA GLY A 86 4.50 -9.68 -21.85
C GLY A 86 3.87 -10.84 -21.08
N THR A 87 4.14 -12.09 -21.49
CA THR A 87 3.60 -13.29 -20.83
C THR A 87 4.46 -13.84 -19.72
N GLU A 88 5.74 -13.43 -19.64
CA GLU A 88 6.70 -14.00 -18.73
C GLU A 88 6.77 -13.22 -17.42
N PRO A 89 6.88 -13.90 -16.26
CA PRO A 89 7.16 -13.22 -15.00
C PRO A 89 8.60 -12.68 -15.00
N GLU A 90 8.77 -11.44 -14.56
CA GLU A 90 10.08 -10.78 -14.54
C GLU A 90 10.57 -10.55 -13.13
N TRP A 91 9.67 -10.14 -12.23
CA TRP A 91 9.98 -9.88 -10.84
C TRP A 91 8.95 -10.49 -9.90
N GLY A 92 9.43 -11.15 -8.84
CA GLY A 92 8.62 -11.58 -7.71
C GLY A 92 9.02 -10.81 -6.45
N MET A 93 8.02 -10.33 -5.70
CA MET A 93 8.23 -9.60 -4.46
C MET A 93 7.30 -10.14 -3.39
N ARG A 94 7.78 -10.23 -2.15
CA ARG A 94 6.98 -10.65 -0.99
C ARG A 94 7.30 -9.76 0.20
N ALA A 95 6.32 -9.53 1.06
CA ALA A 95 6.47 -8.76 2.27
C ALA A 95 5.51 -9.23 3.36
N GLU A 96 5.67 -8.75 4.58
CA GLU A 96 4.72 -8.99 5.68
C GLU A 96 3.45 -8.16 5.50
N GLN A 97 3.58 -6.92 5.02
CA GLN A 97 2.50 -5.98 4.86
C GLN A 97 2.60 -5.22 3.53
N GLY A 98 1.46 -4.83 3.00
CA GLY A 98 1.36 -3.97 1.84
C GLY A 98 0.30 -2.90 2.03
N LEU A 99 0.53 -1.73 1.44
CA LEU A 99 -0.41 -0.62 1.41
C LEU A 99 -0.48 -0.06 -0.01
N LEU A 100 -1.61 -0.28 -0.67
CA LEU A 100 -1.88 0.30 -1.98
C LEU A 100 -2.66 1.60 -1.81
N LYS A 101 -2.16 2.68 -2.42
CA LYS A 101 -2.79 4.00 -2.43
C LYS A 101 -3.21 4.38 -3.84
N THR A 102 -4.49 4.74 -3.98
CA THR A 102 -5.04 5.30 -5.24
C THR A 102 -4.73 4.42 -6.46
N ASP A 103 -4.66 3.10 -6.30
CA ASP A 103 -4.32 2.10 -7.33
C ASP A 103 -3.02 2.37 -8.10
N LYS A 104 -2.06 3.03 -7.45
CA LYS A 104 -0.82 3.47 -8.12
C LYS A 104 0.45 3.18 -7.34
N LEU A 105 0.44 3.51 -6.05
CA LEU A 105 1.60 3.37 -5.19
C LEU A 105 1.39 2.21 -4.23
N LEU A 106 2.17 1.16 -4.38
CA LEU A 106 2.20 0.02 -3.49
C LEU A 106 3.42 0.11 -2.60
N SER A 107 3.21 0.35 -1.31
CA SER A 107 4.26 0.32 -0.29
C SER A 107 4.27 -1.07 0.35
N LEU A 108 5.38 -1.78 0.25
CA LEU A 108 5.65 -3.05 0.92
C LEU A 108 6.51 -2.81 2.16
N SER A 109 6.28 -3.53 3.24
CA SER A 109 7.05 -3.40 4.48
C SER A 109 7.12 -4.69 5.27
N GLY A 110 8.12 -4.78 6.17
CA GLY A 110 8.41 -5.95 6.99
C GLY A 110 9.11 -7.04 6.17
N THR A 111 10.43 -6.98 6.07
CA THR A 111 11.27 -7.94 5.35
C THR A 111 10.81 -8.19 3.92
N VAL A 112 11.00 -7.19 3.07
CA VAL A 112 10.68 -7.30 1.64
C VAL A 112 11.73 -8.14 0.94
N LEU A 113 11.30 -9.23 0.29
CA LEU A 113 12.15 -10.07 -0.55
C LEU A 113 11.82 -9.81 -2.01
N ILE A 114 12.85 -9.60 -2.82
CA ILE A 114 12.74 -9.33 -4.26
C ILE A 114 13.59 -10.36 -5.00
N VAL A 115 13.01 -11.05 -5.94
CA VAL A 115 13.68 -12.05 -6.79
C VAL A 115 13.40 -11.77 -8.26
N PRO A 116 14.41 -11.65 -9.11
CA PRO A 116 14.23 -11.65 -10.54
C PRO A 116 13.89 -13.07 -11.00
N PHE A 117 12.93 -13.21 -11.91
CA PHE A 117 12.70 -14.44 -12.65
C PHE A 117 13.61 -14.42 -13.89
N SER A 118 14.57 -15.33 -13.96
CA SER A 118 15.44 -15.46 -15.12
C SER A 118 16.01 -16.87 -15.17
N ASP A 119 15.78 -17.57 -16.29
CA ASP A 119 16.27 -18.94 -16.50
C ASP A 119 17.79 -18.99 -16.72
N ASP A 120 18.38 -17.90 -17.22
CA ASP A 120 19.78 -17.87 -17.65
C ASP A 120 20.74 -17.12 -16.68
N LYS A 121 20.21 -16.54 -15.61
CA LYS A 121 21.03 -15.77 -14.65
C LYS A 121 21.08 -16.45 -13.28
N PRO A 122 22.20 -16.34 -12.55
CA PRO A 122 22.26 -16.86 -11.18
C PRO A 122 21.15 -16.21 -10.35
N ALA A 123 20.46 -17.02 -9.56
CA ALA A 123 19.38 -16.55 -8.69
C ALA A 123 19.94 -15.62 -7.61
N TYR A 124 19.60 -14.35 -7.70
CA TYR A 124 19.88 -13.36 -6.64
C TYR A 124 18.60 -13.11 -5.86
N THR A 125 18.75 -12.94 -4.57
CA THR A 125 17.69 -12.43 -3.69
C THR A 125 18.10 -11.08 -3.16
N LEU A 126 17.25 -10.08 -3.30
CA LEU A 126 17.41 -8.80 -2.64
C LEU A 126 16.47 -8.75 -1.46
N SER A 127 16.94 -8.24 -0.33
CA SER A 127 16.11 -8.03 0.84
C SER A 127 16.28 -6.61 1.39
N THR A 128 15.17 -6.02 1.84
CA THR A 128 15.12 -4.68 2.44
C THR A 128 13.98 -4.59 3.44
N GLU A 129 13.95 -3.58 4.29
CA GLU A 129 12.88 -3.38 5.27
C GLU A 129 11.60 -2.85 4.62
N SER A 130 11.73 -1.95 3.65
CA SER A 130 10.60 -1.39 2.92
C SER A 130 10.89 -1.21 1.43
N LEU A 131 9.82 -1.13 0.62
CA LEU A 131 9.91 -0.91 -0.82
C LEU A 131 8.65 -0.18 -1.31
N ASP A 132 8.82 0.97 -1.95
CA ASP A 132 7.76 1.68 -2.63
C ASP A 132 7.79 1.37 -4.12
N ILE A 133 6.64 0.97 -4.68
CA ILE A 133 6.49 0.58 -6.08
C ILE A 133 5.47 1.50 -6.74
N ASP A 134 5.90 2.32 -7.70
CA ASP A 134 4.99 3.02 -8.61
C ASP A 134 4.56 2.04 -9.71
N LEU A 135 3.36 1.49 -9.58
CA LEU A 135 2.82 0.46 -10.47
C LEU A 135 2.59 0.95 -11.92
N ARG A 136 2.50 2.27 -12.13
CA ARG A 136 2.32 2.85 -13.47
C ARG A 136 3.63 3.13 -14.16
N LYS A 137 4.63 3.59 -13.42
CA LYS A 137 5.96 3.85 -13.95
C LYS A 137 6.84 2.60 -13.96
N GLU A 138 6.40 1.56 -13.21
CA GLU A 138 7.13 0.32 -13.03
C GLU A 138 8.54 0.57 -12.46
N ILE A 139 8.56 1.42 -11.42
CA ILE A 139 9.76 1.77 -10.67
C ILE A 139 9.55 1.34 -9.22
N ALA A 140 10.52 0.63 -8.65
CA ALA A 140 10.55 0.31 -7.23
C ALA A 140 11.74 0.98 -6.57
N GLU A 141 11.53 1.58 -5.39
CA GLU A 141 12.52 2.37 -4.68
C GLU A 141 12.52 2.06 -3.19
N THR A 142 13.69 2.08 -2.60
CA THR A 142 13.87 2.07 -1.15
C THR A 142 15.02 2.99 -0.74
N ALA A 143 14.90 3.60 0.44
CA ALA A 143 15.99 4.32 1.09
C ALA A 143 16.72 3.46 2.13
N ASP A 144 16.20 2.28 2.44
CA ASP A 144 16.71 1.39 3.48
C ASP A 144 17.95 0.63 3.03
N LEU A 145 18.52 -0.12 3.98
CA LEU A 145 19.59 -1.07 3.68
C LEU A 145 19.06 -2.16 2.77
N VAL A 146 19.78 -2.43 1.69
CA VAL A 146 19.52 -3.54 0.75
C VAL A 146 20.62 -4.55 0.87
N LEU A 147 20.26 -5.80 1.11
CA LEU A 147 21.16 -6.94 1.05
C LEU A 147 20.92 -7.70 -0.23
N ILE A 148 21.97 -8.07 -0.94
CA ILE A 148 21.92 -8.83 -2.18
C ILE A 148 22.71 -10.11 -1.97
N GLU A 149 22.04 -11.24 -2.05
CA GLU A 149 22.62 -12.56 -1.87
C GLU A 149 22.45 -13.40 -3.12
N GLY A 150 23.52 -14.05 -3.53
CA GLY A 150 23.53 -14.93 -4.68
C GLY A 150 24.74 -15.86 -4.67
N PRO A 151 24.87 -16.77 -5.65
CA PRO A 151 25.99 -17.70 -5.70
C PRO A 151 27.35 -16.99 -5.68
N GLY A 152 28.07 -17.11 -4.57
CA GLY A 152 29.37 -16.45 -4.39
C GLY A 152 29.33 -14.92 -4.27
N THR A 153 28.14 -14.32 -4.14
CA THR A 153 28.00 -12.88 -4.07
C THR A 153 27.19 -12.48 -2.84
N ASN A 154 27.76 -11.61 -2.03
CA ASN A 154 27.09 -10.93 -0.95
C ASN A 154 27.41 -9.44 -1.05
N LEU A 155 26.41 -8.63 -1.34
CA LEU A 155 26.52 -7.17 -1.42
C LEU A 155 25.55 -6.54 -0.45
N GLN A 156 25.90 -5.34 0.03
CA GLN A 156 25.00 -4.47 0.77
C GLN A 156 25.10 -3.05 0.22
N ALA A 157 24.00 -2.33 0.26
CA ALA A 157 23.92 -0.94 -0.16
C ALA A 157 22.88 -0.20 0.67
N VAL A 158 22.94 1.11 0.71
CA VAL A 158 21.88 1.96 1.28
C VAL A 158 21.17 2.68 0.16
N GLY A 159 19.87 2.40 0.06
CA GLY A 159 19.01 2.90 -1.00
C GLY A 159 19.19 2.17 -2.34
N MET A 160 18.07 1.94 -3.01
CA MET A 160 18.03 1.29 -4.32
C MET A 160 16.87 1.88 -5.15
N GLN A 161 17.12 2.00 -6.44
CA GLN A 161 16.09 2.22 -7.46
C GLN A 161 16.14 1.05 -8.44
N LEU A 162 15.01 0.43 -8.69
CA LEU A 162 14.84 -0.68 -9.61
C LEU A 162 13.89 -0.26 -10.74
N LEU A 163 14.38 -0.20 -11.96
CA LEU A 163 13.58 0.00 -13.16
C LEU A 163 13.13 -1.38 -13.65
N LEU A 164 11.87 -1.71 -13.37
CA LEU A 164 11.34 -3.06 -13.53
C LEU A 164 11.36 -3.53 -14.98
N GLN A 165 10.99 -2.65 -15.94
CA GLN A 165 11.00 -2.95 -17.39
C GLN A 165 12.41 -3.05 -18.00
N GLU A 166 13.38 -2.37 -17.40
CA GLU A 166 14.76 -2.35 -17.90
C GLU A 166 15.65 -3.40 -17.22
N GLU A 167 15.12 -4.16 -16.27
CA GLU A 167 15.86 -5.11 -15.42
C GLU A 167 17.10 -4.44 -14.80
N ARG A 168 17.03 -3.17 -14.45
CA ARG A 168 18.15 -2.38 -13.98
C ARG A 168 17.97 -1.95 -12.53
N ALA A 169 18.89 -2.42 -11.67
CA ALA A 169 19.01 -1.96 -10.30
C ALA A 169 20.13 -0.93 -10.19
N THR A 170 19.86 0.18 -9.53
CA THR A 170 20.85 1.21 -9.17
C THR A 170 20.91 1.32 -7.66
N PHE A 171 22.08 1.11 -7.07
CA PHE A 171 22.32 1.28 -5.64
C PHE A 171 22.83 2.68 -5.38
N LEU A 172 22.27 3.37 -4.38
CA LEU A 172 22.44 4.81 -4.23
C LEU A 172 23.70 5.18 -3.44
N SER A 173 24.02 4.43 -2.39
CA SER A 173 25.16 4.74 -1.53
C SER A 173 25.67 3.52 -0.76
N GLU A 174 26.83 3.68 -0.12
CA GLU A 174 27.46 2.71 0.79
C GLU A 174 27.57 1.29 0.24
N VAL A 175 27.79 1.14 -1.06
CA VAL A 175 27.90 -0.18 -1.69
C VAL A 175 29.15 -0.88 -1.19
N ARG A 176 28.97 -2.01 -0.53
CA ARG A 176 30.04 -2.89 -0.03
C ARG A 176 29.68 -4.32 -0.36
N GLY A 177 30.69 -5.13 -0.67
CA GLY A 177 30.38 -6.52 -0.96
C GLY A 177 31.61 -7.39 -1.18
N ARG A 178 31.31 -8.68 -1.27
CA ARG A 178 32.29 -9.73 -1.55
C ARG A 178 31.72 -10.59 -2.68
N HIS A 179 32.58 -10.84 -3.65
CA HIS A 179 32.28 -11.77 -4.74
C HIS A 179 33.35 -12.85 -4.80
N ASP A 180 32.94 -14.12 -4.75
CA ASP A 180 33.80 -15.29 -4.95
C ASP A 180 33.44 -15.96 -6.28
N PRO A 181 34.26 -15.78 -7.33
CA PRO A 181 33.96 -16.31 -8.66
C PRO A 181 33.99 -17.85 -8.71
N LYS A 182 34.62 -18.53 -7.74
CA LYS A 182 34.65 -19.98 -7.70
C LYS A 182 33.37 -20.60 -7.19
N ALA A 183 32.64 -19.89 -6.32
CA ALA A 183 31.34 -20.36 -5.84
C ALA A 183 30.23 -20.22 -6.91
N SER A 184 30.38 -19.28 -7.84
CA SER A 184 29.43 -19.08 -8.95
C SER A 184 29.48 -20.22 -10.02
N SER A 185 30.56 -20.95 -10.11
CA SER A 185 30.77 -22.02 -11.12
C SER A 185 30.26 -23.40 -10.70
N LEU A 186 29.75 -23.55 -9.47
CA LEU A 186 29.27 -24.83 -8.92
C LEU A 186 27.76 -25.04 -9.07
N VAL A 187 27.05 -24.07 -9.63
CA VAL A 187 25.59 -24.09 -9.86
C VAL A 187 25.34 -24.13 -11.38
N GLN A 188 25.76 -25.21 -12.02
CA GLN A 188 25.36 -25.58 -13.37
C GLN A 188 24.74 -26.96 -13.37
#